data_fe7f1393dc289f8aa5f1028a0cf01267
#
_entry.id   fe7f1393dc289f8aa5f1028a0cf01267
#
_cell.length_a   1.000
_cell.length_b   1.000
_cell.length_c   1.000
_cell.angle_alpha   90.00
_cell.angle_beta   90.00
_cell.angle_gamma   90.00
#
_symmetry.space_group_name_H-M   'P 1'
#
loop_
_entity.id
_entity.type
_entity.pdbx_description
1 polymer ?
#
loop_
_entity_poly.entity_id
_entity_poly.type
_entity_poly.pdbx_seq_one_letter_code
_entity_poly.pdbx_strand_id
1 'polypeptide(L)'
;MKGGPRAGTRRAATRTPPGGPGTIGDWLKFCVMLEPRAQTLLKTLIERYIAEGQPVGSRTLSRYSGLELSPATIRNVMSDLEEMGLVASPHTSAGRIPTPRGYRLFVDTMLTVESVADEEAVTRAVKRTLQPGEPQKVVAAAASVLSNLSQFAGVVLTPRRSHVFKQVEFMRLSDKRILLIIVTPEGDVQNRIMATRREYSPSQLTEASNYINAHFAGLSFDEVRRRLREEIDELRGDMTALMHAAVTASTDESDTGETVLISGERNLLEVADLSSDMARLRKLFDVFDQKTSLLQLLDVSSHAQGVQIFIGGESNLVPIEQMSVVTAPYEVNGTIVGTLGVIGPTRMAYSRVIPIVDITARLLSTALSQH
;
A
#
# COMPACT_ATOMS: atom_id res chain seq x y z
N MET A 1 37.95 -38.23 -48.21
CA MET A 1 37.19 -37.40 -49.17
C MET A 1 35.74 -37.30 -48.70
N LYS A 2 35.20 -36.05 -48.67
CA LYS A 2 33.78 -35.64 -48.48
C LYS A 2 33.25 -35.91 -47.03
N GLY A 3 33.08 -35.02 -46.11
CA GLY A 3 32.53 -33.66 -46.26
C GLY A 3 31.02 -33.71 -46.03
N GLY A 4 30.52 -33.81 -44.75
CA GLY A 4 29.11 -33.74 -44.39
C GLY A 4 28.82 -32.45 -43.55
N PRO A 5 27.64 -31.82 -43.69
CA PRO A 5 27.40 -30.48 -43.24
C PRO A 5 27.08 -30.37 -41.74
N ARG A 6 27.63 -29.36 -41.12
CA ARG A 6 27.37 -28.94 -39.75
C ARG A 6 25.92 -28.43 -39.58
N ALA A 7 25.18 -29.05 -38.68
CA ALA A 7 23.90 -28.56 -38.20
C ALA A 7 24.12 -27.33 -37.30
N GLY A 8 23.70 -26.16 -37.76
CA GLY A 8 23.71 -24.95 -36.99
C GLY A 8 22.56 -24.94 -35.98
N THR A 9 22.87 -24.99 -34.70
CA THR A 9 21.94 -24.77 -33.61
C THR A 9 21.54 -23.26 -33.60
N ARG A 10 20.34 -22.97 -34.08
CA ARG A 10 19.72 -21.66 -33.88
C ARG A 10 19.41 -21.50 -32.40
N ARG A 11 20.19 -20.68 -31.72
CA ARG A 11 19.83 -20.13 -30.41
C ARG A 11 18.55 -19.30 -30.59
N ALA A 12 17.47 -19.73 -29.93
CA ALA A 12 16.28 -18.91 -29.72
C ALA A 12 16.69 -17.69 -28.87
N ALA A 13 16.72 -16.55 -29.49
CA ALA A 13 16.86 -15.29 -28.79
C ALA A 13 15.55 -15.05 -28.03
N THR A 14 15.58 -15.22 -26.71
CA THR A 14 14.53 -14.71 -25.82
C THR A 14 14.58 -13.20 -25.87
N ARG A 15 13.70 -12.61 -26.72
CA ARG A 15 13.42 -11.20 -26.69
C ARG A 15 12.68 -10.91 -25.38
N THR A 16 13.35 -10.31 -24.43
CA THR A 16 12.71 -9.59 -23.32
C THR A 16 11.83 -8.50 -23.92
N PRO A 17 10.53 -8.38 -23.57
CA PRO A 17 9.72 -7.28 -24.07
C PRO A 17 10.29 -5.96 -23.50
N PRO A 18 10.30 -4.87 -24.28
CA PRO A 18 10.76 -3.57 -23.81
C PRO A 18 9.91 -3.14 -22.62
N GLY A 19 10.57 -2.64 -21.57
CA GLY A 19 9.93 -2.10 -20.37
C GLY A 19 8.84 -1.10 -20.75
N GLY A 20 7.67 -1.22 -20.11
CA GLY A 20 6.56 -0.30 -20.34
C GLY A 20 6.91 1.14 -19.90
N PRO A 21 6.11 2.13 -20.32
CA PRO A 21 6.31 3.52 -19.93
C PRO A 21 6.26 3.65 -18.40
N GLY A 22 7.25 4.34 -17.82
CA GLY A 22 7.47 4.41 -16.37
C GLY A 22 6.76 5.55 -15.65
N THR A 23 6.09 6.45 -16.38
CA THR A 23 5.40 7.62 -15.80
C THR A 23 3.98 7.78 -16.36
N ILE A 24 3.09 8.45 -15.61
CA ILE A 24 1.71 8.78 -16.06
C ILE A 24 1.75 9.51 -17.42
N GLY A 25 2.71 10.37 -17.66
CA GLY A 25 2.89 11.08 -18.95
C GLY A 25 3.18 10.15 -20.13
N ASP A 26 3.87 9.05 -19.90
CA ASP A 26 4.18 8.05 -20.92
C ASP A 26 2.94 7.18 -21.24
N TRP A 27 2.12 6.90 -20.25
CA TRP A 27 0.85 6.19 -20.42
C TRP A 27 -0.17 7.02 -21.19
N LEU A 28 -0.26 8.33 -20.94
CA LEU A 28 -1.11 9.23 -21.72
C LEU A 28 -0.69 9.28 -23.20
N LYS A 29 0.61 9.33 -23.48
CA LYS A 29 1.13 9.26 -24.87
C LYS A 29 0.79 7.91 -25.50
N PHE A 30 0.90 6.82 -24.75
CA PHE A 30 0.58 5.48 -25.24
C PHE A 30 -0.92 5.33 -25.54
N CYS A 31 -1.79 5.92 -24.72
CA CYS A 31 -3.25 5.92 -24.96
C CYS A 31 -3.62 6.70 -26.22
N VAL A 32 -2.96 7.83 -26.48
CA VAL A 32 -3.17 8.63 -27.71
C VAL A 32 -2.75 7.85 -28.97
N MET A 33 -1.88 6.85 -28.83
CA MET A 33 -1.49 5.96 -29.93
C MET A 33 -2.49 4.85 -30.23
N LEU A 34 -3.40 4.53 -29.29
CA LEU A 34 -4.45 3.53 -29.49
C LEU A 34 -5.58 4.12 -30.32
N GLU A 35 -5.95 3.45 -31.40
CA GLU A 35 -7.13 3.86 -32.16
C GLU A 35 -8.41 3.84 -31.29
N PRO A 36 -9.35 4.77 -31.47
CA PRO A 36 -10.56 4.87 -30.64
C PRO A 36 -11.36 3.56 -30.56
N ARG A 37 -11.39 2.79 -31.64
CA ARG A 37 -12.05 1.45 -31.65
C ARG A 37 -11.34 0.45 -30.75
N ALA A 38 -10.01 0.47 -30.68
CA ALA A 38 -9.23 -0.40 -29.81
C ALA A 38 -9.41 -0.03 -28.33
N GLN A 39 -9.49 1.29 -28.03
CA GLN A 39 -9.81 1.78 -26.69
C GLN A 39 -11.20 1.31 -26.25
N THR A 40 -12.23 1.45 -27.08
CA THR A 40 -13.59 1.01 -26.78
C THR A 40 -13.64 -0.51 -26.55
N LEU A 41 -12.96 -1.29 -27.38
CA LEU A 41 -12.92 -2.75 -27.23
C LEU A 41 -12.17 -3.17 -25.97
N LEU A 42 -11.05 -2.53 -25.65
CA LEU A 42 -10.31 -2.79 -24.41
C LEU A 42 -11.14 -2.44 -23.18
N LYS A 43 -11.77 -1.26 -23.15
CA LYS A 43 -12.69 -0.84 -22.08
C LYS A 43 -13.79 -1.86 -21.87
N THR A 44 -14.52 -2.22 -22.93
CA THR A 44 -15.61 -3.20 -22.86
C THR A 44 -15.11 -4.57 -22.39
N LEU A 45 -13.93 -5.00 -22.85
CA LEU A 45 -13.34 -6.27 -22.44
C LEU A 45 -13.07 -6.27 -20.91
N ILE A 46 -12.46 -5.21 -20.38
CA ILE A 46 -12.13 -5.09 -18.97
C ILE A 46 -13.40 -5.03 -18.12
N GLU A 47 -14.36 -4.20 -18.48
CA GLU A 47 -15.65 -4.09 -17.78
C GLU A 47 -16.40 -5.42 -17.71
N ARG A 48 -16.43 -6.15 -18.82
CA ARG A 48 -17.05 -7.49 -18.86
C ARG A 48 -16.30 -8.51 -18.05
N TYR A 49 -14.98 -8.50 -18.13
CA TYR A 49 -14.16 -9.40 -17.33
C TYR A 49 -14.28 -9.13 -15.82
N ILE A 50 -14.37 -7.87 -15.42
CA ILE A 50 -14.64 -7.50 -14.03
C ILE A 50 -16.00 -8.06 -13.56
N ALA A 51 -17.04 -7.91 -14.41
CA ALA A 51 -18.39 -8.33 -14.06
C ALA A 51 -18.56 -9.86 -14.05
N GLU A 52 -18.02 -10.56 -15.03
CA GLU A 52 -18.32 -11.98 -15.28
C GLU A 52 -17.22 -12.95 -14.82
N GLY A 53 -15.96 -12.49 -14.70
CA GLY A 53 -14.79 -13.31 -14.35
C GLY A 53 -14.38 -14.34 -15.39
N GLN A 54 -14.96 -14.28 -16.58
CA GLN A 54 -14.70 -15.24 -17.66
C GLN A 54 -13.97 -14.57 -18.82
N PRO A 55 -13.06 -15.29 -19.51
CA PRO A 55 -12.38 -14.74 -20.68
C PRO A 55 -13.38 -14.23 -21.75
N VAL A 56 -13.18 -13.01 -22.23
CA VAL A 56 -14.10 -12.32 -23.12
C VAL A 56 -13.79 -12.63 -24.57
N GLY A 57 -14.77 -13.21 -25.28
CA GLY A 57 -14.64 -13.58 -26.68
C GLY A 57 -15.05 -12.45 -27.66
N SER A 58 -14.60 -12.56 -28.92
CA SER A 58 -14.93 -11.57 -29.96
C SER A 58 -16.44 -11.43 -30.23
N ARG A 59 -17.22 -12.50 -30.06
CA ARG A 59 -18.68 -12.45 -30.18
C ARG A 59 -19.33 -11.63 -29.08
N THR A 60 -18.83 -11.76 -27.86
CA THR A 60 -19.26 -10.96 -26.69
C THR A 60 -18.95 -9.49 -26.93
N LEU A 61 -17.73 -9.17 -27.38
CA LEU A 61 -17.34 -7.80 -27.68
C LEU A 61 -18.18 -7.21 -28.83
N SER A 62 -18.47 -7.96 -29.86
CA SER A 62 -19.34 -7.51 -30.97
C SER A 62 -20.74 -7.11 -30.50
N ARG A 63 -21.24 -7.78 -29.44
CA ARG A 63 -22.57 -7.49 -28.89
C ARG A 63 -22.59 -6.27 -27.96
N TYR A 64 -21.53 -6.09 -27.19
CA TYR A 64 -21.53 -5.13 -26.07
C TYR A 64 -20.68 -3.87 -26.28
N SER A 65 -19.81 -3.83 -27.32
CA SER A 65 -18.95 -2.67 -27.56
C SER A 65 -19.66 -1.47 -28.19
N GLY A 66 -20.87 -1.67 -28.70
CA GLY A 66 -21.57 -0.63 -29.48
C GLY A 66 -20.91 -0.31 -30.83
N LEU A 67 -19.87 -1.06 -31.22
CA LEU A 67 -19.19 -0.89 -32.50
C LEU A 67 -19.79 -1.86 -33.51
N GLU A 68 -20.13 -1.34 -34.69
CA GLU A 68 -20.61 -2.15 -35.82
C GLU A 68 -19.46 -2.87 -36.53
N LEU A 69 -18.74 -3.73 -35.77
CA LEU A 69 -17.60 -4.49 -36.25
C LEU A 69 -17.91 -5.98 -36.31
N SER A 70 -17.42 -6.64 -37.39
CA SER A 70 -17.51 -8.09 -37.49
C SER A 70 -16.66 -8.77 -36.39
N PRO A 71 -17.06 -9.99 -35.93
CA PRO A 71 -16.23 -10.75 -34.99
C PRO A 71 -14.83 -11.05 -35.52
N ALA A 72 -14.62 -11.08 -36.84
CA ALA A 72 -13.31 -11.24 -37.45
C ALA A 72 -12.44 -10.00 -37.27
N THR A 73 -12.99 -8.81 -37.50
CA THR A 73 -12.29 -7.53 -37.26
C THR A 73 -11.94 -7.37 -35.79
N ILE A 74 -12.87 -7.72 -34.92
CA ILE A 74 -12.61 -7.67 -33.45
C ILE A 74 -11.48 -8.61 -33.06
N ARG A 75 -11.38 -9.81 -33.66
CA ARG A 75 -10.23 -10.71 -33.37
C ARG A 75 -8.90 -10.09 -33.77
N ASN A 76 -8.82 -9.38 -34.88
CA ASN A 76 -7.60 -8.70 -35.30
C ASN A 76 -7.20 -7.64 -34.26
N VAL A 77 -8.15 -6.79 -33.84
CA VAL A 77 -7.88 -5.78 -32.78
C VAL A 77 -7.50 -6.43 -31.45
N MET A 78 -8.13 -7.56 -31.08
CA MET A 78 -7.74 -8.30 -29.87
C MET A 78 -6.32 -8.87 -29.99
N SER A 79 -5.88 -9.28 -31.19
CA SER A 79 -4.52 -9.74 -31.45
C SER A 79 -3.52 -8.58 -31.30
N ASP A 80 -3.84 -7.42 -31.84
CA ASP A 80 -3.02 -6.21 -31.70
C ASP A 80 -2.88 -5.81 -30.22
N LEU A 81 -3.97 -5.84 -29.45
CA LEU A 81 -3.97 -5.57 -28.00
C LEU A 81 -3.14 -6.62 -27.21
N GLU A 82 -3.13 -7.86 -27.66
CA GLU A 82 -2.31 -8.93 -27.07
C GLU A 82 -0.82 -8.73 -27.37
N GLU A 83 -0.46 -8.35 -28.61
CA GLU A 83 0.91 -8.00 -28.98
C GLU A 83 1.43 -6.80 -28.18
N MET A 84 0.56 -5.83 -27.85
CA MET A 84 0.89 -4.72 -26.97
C MET A 84 0.97 -5.10 -25.49
N GLY A 85 0.63 -6.35 -25.14
CA GLY A 85 0.63 -6.86 -23.77
C GLY A 85 -0.49 -6.29 -22.88
N LEU A 86 -1.57 -5.77 -23.46
CA LEU A 86 -2.72 -5.21 -22.72
C LEU A 86 -3.73 -6.29 -22.35
N VAL A 87 -3.82 -7.33 -23.14
CA VAL A 87 -4.62 -8.52 -22.90
C VAL A 87 -3.79 -9.79 -23.11
N ALA A 88 -4.25 -10.91 -22.58
CA ALA A 88 -3.61 -12.20 -22.73
C ALA A 88 -4.64 -13.30 -23.04
N SER A 89 -4.19 -14.37 -23.67
CA SER A 89 -5.00 -15.59 -23.88
C SER A 89 -4.66 -16.60 -22.79
N PRO A 90 -5.60 -16.97 -21.89
CA PRO A 90 -5.35 -18.00 -20.91
C PRO A 90 -5.16 -19.40 -21.56
N HIS A 91 -5.87 -19.67 -22.69
CA HIS A 91 -5.76 -20.90 -23.47
C HIS A 91 -6.03 -20.60 -24.94
N THR A 92 -5.53 -21.44 -25.84
CA THR A 92 -5.55 -21.25 -27.31
C THR A 92 -6.94 -21.02 -27.91
N SER A 93 -8.00 -21.57 -27.30
CA SER A 93 -9.41 -21.42 -27.75
C SER A 93 -10.24 -20.51 -26.86
N ALA A 94 -9.68 -19.98 -25.79
CA ALA A 94 -10.38 -19.06 -24.86
C ALA A 94 -10.44 -17.64 -25.44
N GLY A 95 -11.34 -16.82 -24.89
CA GLY A 95 -11.32 -15.38 -25.11
C GLY A 95 -10.04 -14.73 -24.59
N ARG A 96 -10.07 -13.43 -24.37
CA ARG A 96 -8.95 -12.69 -23.79
C ARG A 96 -9.28 -12.23 -22.37
N ILE A 97 -8.26 -12.13 -21.54
CA ILE A 97 -8.31 -11.55 -20.19
C ILE A 97 -7.40 -10.32 -20.13
N PRO A 98 -7.71 -9.31 -19.33
CA PRO A 98 -6.82 -8.17 -19.12
C PRO A 98 -5.52 -8.57 -18.42
N THR A 99 -4.42 -7.95 -18.80
CA THR A 99 -3.17 -8.00 -18.04
C THR A 99 -3.13 -6.88 -16.99
N PRO A 100 -2.22 -6.89 -16.00
CA PRO A 100 -2.00 -5.74 -15.11
C PRO A 100 -1.78 -4.43 -15.88
N ARG A 101 -1.04 -4.50 -16.99
CA ARG A 101 -0.81 -3.37 -17.90
C ARG A 101 -2.10 -2.86 -18.56
N GLY A 102 -2.98 -3.77 -18.95
CA GLY A 102 -4.31 -3.43 -19.50
C GLY A 102 -5.17 -2.73 -18.45
N TYR A 103 -5.18 -3.24 -17.22
CA TYR A 103 -5.90 -2.60 -16.11
C TYR A 103 -5.33 -1.22 -15.77
N ARG A 104 -4.00 -1.04 -15.77
CA ARG A 104 -3.37 0.26 -15.54
C ARG A 104 -3.83 1.28 -16.57
N LEU A 105 -3.75 0.94 -17.87
CA LEU A 105 -4.20 1.82 -18.93
C LEU A 105 -5.70 2.16 -18.79
N PHE A 106 -6.53 1.18 -18.45
CA PHE A 106 -7.96 1.37 -18.22
C PHE A 106 -8.21 2.36 -17.05
N VAL A 107 -7.55 2.18 -15.91
CA VAL A 107 -7.73 3.02 -14.73
C VAL A 107 -7.26 4.45 -15.01
N ASP A 108 -6.12 4.62 -15.64
CA ASP A 108 -5.51 5.95 -15.83
C ASP A 108 -6.20 6.78 -16.92
N THR A 109 -6.87 6.15 -17.91
CA THR A 109 -7.31 6.86 -19.10
C THR A 109 -8.76 6.63 -19.50
N MET A 110 -9.33 5.48 -19.20
CA MET A 110 -10.65 5.07 -19.69
C MET A 110 -11.70 4.97 -18.59
N LEU A 111 -11.25 4.92 -17.32
CA LEU A 111 -12.15 4.83 -16.19
C LEU A 111 -12.87 6.17 -16.03
N THR A 112 -14.14 6.17 -16.35
CA THR A 112 -15.02 7.26 -15.91
C THR A 112 -15.47 6.89 -14.51
N VAL A 113 -14.95 7.60 -13.51
CA VAL A 113 -15.52 7.53 -12.15
C VAL A 113 -16.91 8.14 -12.30
N GLU A 114 -17.91 7.27 -12.45
CA GLU A 114 -19.30 7.73 -12.41
C GLU A 114 -19.45 8.46 -11.08
N SER A 115 -19.94 9.71 -11.12
CA SER A 115 -20.38 10.40 -9.93
C SER A 115 -21.39 9.48 -9.27
N VAL A 116 -20.95 8.86 -8.16
CA VAL A 116 -21.64 7.73 -7.57
C VAL A 116 -23.03 8.20 -7.20
N ALA A 117 -24.05 7.70 -7.91
CA ALA A 117 -25.44 7.84 -7.43
C ALA A 117 -25.55 7.35 -5.96
N ASP A 118 -24.56 6.63 -5.51
CA ASP A 118 -24.32 6.12 -4.16
C ASP A 118 -23.35 6.96 -3.30
N GLU A 119 -22.77 8.08 -3.78
CA GLU A 119 -21.82 8.88 -2.98
C GLU A 119 -22.43 9.34 -1.66
N GLU A 120 -23.69 9.74 -1.70
CA GLU A 120 -24.46 10.07 -0.49
C GLU A 120 -24.71 8.84 0.38
N ALA A 121 -24.94 7.66 -0.21
CA ALA A 121 -25.14 6.42 0.54
C ALA A 121 -23.83 5.97 1.19
N VAL A 122 -22.72 6.01 0.46
CA VAL A 122 -21.37 5.75 1.00
C VAL A 122 -21.05 6.75 2.11
N THR A 123 -21.22 8.06 1.87
CA THR A 123 -20.98 9.10 2.86
C THR A 123 -21.82 8.89 4.12
N ARG A 124 -23.10 8.56 3.99
CA ARG A 124 -23.98 8.26 5.13
C ARG A 124 -23.53 7.02 5.89
N ALA A 125 -23.13 5.94 5.19
CA ALA A 125 -22.65 4.71 5.82
C ALA A 125 -21.36 4.97 6.60
N VAL A 126 -20.40 5.68 6.00
CA VAL A 126 -19.13 6.05 6.63
C VAL A 126 -19.38 6.95 7.85
N LYS A 127 -20.17 8.02 7.73
CA LYS A 127 -20.49 8.95 8.84
C LYS A 127 -21.19 8.28 10.03
N ARG A 128 -22.02 7.26 9.78
CA ARG A 128 -22.68 6.51 10.86
C ARG A 128 -21.70 5.71 11.69
N THR A 129 -20.64 5.23 11.07
CA THR A 129 -19.65 4.33 11.69
C THR A 129 -18.46 5.11 12.26
N LEU A 130 -18.02 6.17 11.57
CA LEU A 130 -16.95 7.04 12.03
C LEU A 130 -17.54 8.15 12.95
N GLN A 131 -17.90 7.77 14.16
CA GLN A 131 -18.29 8.76 15.18
C GLN A 131 -17.04 9.28 15.88
N PRO A 132 -16.99 10.58 16.25
CA PRO A 132 -15.91 11.13 17.06
C PRO A 132 -15.75 10.29 18.35
N GLY A 133 -14.56 9.91 18.65
CA GLY A 133 -14.25 9.05 19.79
C GLY A 133 -12.76 8.74 19.85
N GLU A 134 -12.37 7.83 20.71
CA GLU A 134 -10.99 7.42 20.86
C GLU A 134 -10.33 7.10 19.49
N PRO A 135 -9.20 7.74 19.12
CA PRO A 135 -8.62 7.65 17.78
C PRO A 135 -8.42 6.23 17.26
N GLN A 136 -8.02 5.30 18.13
CA GLN A 136 -7.84 3.90 17.75
C GLN A 136 -9.14 3.22 17.33
N LYS A 137 -10.25 3.54 17.99
CA LYS A 137 -11.58 3.01 17.64
C LYS A 137 -12.06 3.58 16.32
N VAL A 138 -11.82 4.86 16.07
CA VAL A 138 -12.19 5.53 14.81
C VAL A 138 -11.41 4.93 13.64
N VAL A 139 -10.12 4.69 13.80
CA VAL A 139 -9.27 4.06 12.78
C VAL A 139 -9.69 2.60 12.52
N ALA A 140 -9.99 1.82 13.57
CA ALA A 140 -10.49 0.46 13.40
C ALA A 140 -11.86 0.42 12.71
N ALA A 141 -12.73 1.39 13.01
CA ALA A 141 -14.01 1.55 12.34
C ALA A 141 -13.83 1.87 10.84
N ALA A 142 -12.83 2.67 10.47
CA ALA A 142 -12.52 2.97 9.08
C ALA A 142 -12.11 1.72 8.29
N ALA A 143 -11.25 0.86 8.85
CA ALA A 143 -10.88 -0.41 8.23
C ALA A 143 -12.10 -1.30 7.99
N SER A 144 -13.01 -1.38 8.98
CA SER A 144 -14.25 -2.16 8.86
C SER A 144 -15.20 -1.60 7.80
N VAL A 145 -15.32 -0.28 7.70
CA VAL A 145 -16.15 0.39 6.67
C VAL A 145 -15.60 0.11 5.28
N LEU A 146 -14.29 0.27 5.08
CA LEU A 146 -13.64 -0.04 3.81
C LEU A 146 -13.92 -1.48 3.38
N SER A 147 -13.76 -2.44 4.30
CA SER A 147 -14.02 -3.84 4.03
C SER A 147 -15.49 -4.10 3.67
N ASN A 148 -16.42 -3.58 4.46
CA ASN A 148 -17.86 -3.83 4.25
C ASN A 148 -18.37 -3.21 2.93
N LEU A 149 -17.91 -2.02 2.56
CA LEU A 149 -18.36 -1.34 1.34
C LEU A 149 -17.68 -1.88 0.09
N SER A 150 -16.40 -2.23 0.17
CA SER A 150 -15.66 -2.77 -0.98
C SER A 150 -15.88 -4.27 -1.20
N GLN A 151 -16.22 -5.01 -0.15
CA GLN A 151 -16.25 -6.48 -0.08
C GLN A 151 -14.85 -7.10 -0.23
N PHE A 152 -13.80 -6.35 0.13
CA PHE A 152 -12.40 -6.77 0.13
C PHE A 152 -11.76 -6.51 1.50
N ALA A 153 -10.44 -6.71 1.62
CA ALA A 153 -9.74 -6.37 2.86
C ALA A 153 -9.51 -4.87 2.97
N GLY A 154 -10.04 -4.23 4.00
CA GLY A 154 -9.78 -2.85 4.38
C GLY A 154 -8.53 -2.77 5.25
N VAL A 155 -7.60 -1.88 4.91
CA VAL A 155 -6.36 -1.65 5.64
C VAL A 155 -6.24 -0.19 6.04
N VAL A 156 -5.77 0.07 7.26
CA VAL A 156 -5.50 1.42 7.74
C VAL A 156 -4.17 1.41 8.49
N LEU A 157 -3.25 2.23 8.04
CA LEU A 157 -2.02 2.53 8.76
C LEU A 157 -2.35 3.53 9.87
N THR A 158 -2.16 3.13 11.11
CA THR A 158 -2.36 4.06 12.23
C THR A 158 -1.25 5.11 12.23
N PRO A 159 -1.57 6.34 12.66
CA PRO A 159 -0.56 7.38 12.77
C PRO A 159 0.60 6.88 13.61
N ARG A 160 1.82 7.19 13.18
CA ARG A 160 2.94 7.17 14.11
C ARG A 160 2.54 8.10 15.25
N ARG A 161 2.39 7.58 16.43
CA ARG A 161 2.56 8.45 17.59
C ARG A 161 3.99 8.93 17.43
N SER A 162 4.16 10.17 16.95
CA SER A 162 5.46 10.81 17.05
C SER A 162 5.74 10.86 18.53
N HIS A 163 6.61 9.97 19.01
CA HIS A 163 6.99 9.93 20.41
C HIS A 163 7.88 11.16 20.67
N VAL A 164 7.26 12.32 20.56
CA VAL A 164 7.83 13.57 21.06
C VAL A 164 7.89 13.39 22.56
N PHE A 165 9.04 13.56 23.14
CA PHE A 165 9.16 13.53 24.59
C PHE A 165 9.31 14.94 25.13
N LYS A 166 8.68 15.18 26.28
CA LYS A 166 8.85 16.39 27.06
C LYS A 166 10.02 16.25 28.03
N GLN A 167 10.15 15.05 28.61
CA GLN A 167 11.17 14.75 29.60
C GLN A 167 11.54 13.28 29.52
N VAL A 168 12.82 12.99 29.74
CA VAL A 168 13.37 11.63 29.83
C VAL A 168 14.15 11.52 31.17
N GLU A 169 13.96 10.39 31.85
CA GLU A 169 14.72 10.06 33.04
C GLU A 169 15.30 8.65 32.97
N PHE A 170 16.53 8.47 33.41
CA PHE A 170 17.18 7.18 33.58
C PHE A 170 17.28 6.83 35.06
N MET A 171 16.80 5.64 35.41
CA MET A 171 16.89 5.12 36.79
C MET A 171 17.60 3.78 36.77
N ARG A 172 18.60 3.61 37.66
CA ARG A 172 19.31 2.33 37.82
C ARG A 172 18.40 1.31 38.51
N LEU A 173 18.17 0.16 37.86
CA LEU A 173 17.48 -0.98 38.45
C LEU A 173 18.46 -2.02 38.99
N SER A 174 19.56 -2.27 38.25
CA SER A 174 20.65 -3.16 38.65
C SER A 174 21.93 -2.78 37.90
N ASP A 175 22.99 -3.53 38.06
CA ASP A 175 24.32 -3.20 37.51
C ASP A 175 24.32 -3.03 35.97
N LYS A 176 23.44 -3.75 35.26
CA LYS A 176 23.32 -3.69 33.78
C LYS A 176 21.91 -3.45 33.29
N ARG A 177 21.02 -3.02 34.18
CA ARG A 177 19.61 -2.73 33.77
C ARG A 177 19.22 -1.33 34.24
N ILE A 178 18.74 -0.54 33.32
CA ILE A 178 18.30 0.84 33.52
C ILE A 178 16.83 0.92 33.13
N LEU A 179 16.05 1.61 33.94
CA LEU A 179 14.69 2.02 33.59
C LEU A 179 14.77 3.37 32.88
N LEU A 180 14.28 3.42 31.68
CA LEU A 180 14.04 4.65 30.91
C LEU A 180 12.59 5.05 31.14
N ILE A 181 12.38 6.26 31.66
CA ILE A 181 11.07 6.87 31.83
C ILE A 181 10.96 8.00 30.81
N ILE A 182 9.92 7.96 30.00
CA ILE A 182 9.64 8.94 28.95
C ILE A 182 8.32 9.62 29.29
N VAL A 183 8.32 10.94 29.37
CA VAL A 183 7.10 11.74 29.55
C VAL A 183 6.80 12.47 28.26
N THR A 184 5.60 12.31 27.72
CA THR A 184 5.14 13.00 26.52
C THR A 184 4.60 14.41 26.86
N PRO A 185 4.45 15.31 25.88
CA PRO A 185 3.79 16.62 26.09
C PRO A 185 2.37 16.50 26.63
N GLU A 186 1.64 15.43 26.26
CA GLU A 186 0.28 15.13 26.68
C GLU A 186 0.20 14.64 28.14
N GLY A 187 1.35 14.33 28.75
CA GLY A 187 1.46 13.85 30.13
C GLY A 187 1.45 12.32 30.25
N ASP A 188 1.45 11.59 29.15
CA ASP A 188 1.60 10.14 29.17
C ASP A 188 3.00 9.76 29.63
N VAL A 189 3.10 8.70 30.44
CA VAL A 189 4.35 8.16 30.95
C VAL A 189 4.58 6.76 30.41
N GLN A 190 5.69 6.59 29.70
CA GLN A 190 6.14 5.29 29.19
C GLN A 190 7.38 4.83 29.97
N ASN A 191 7.40 3.56 30.33
CA ASN A 191 8.50 2.94 31.04
C ASN A 191 9.13 1.84 30.18
N ARG A 192 10.46 1.89 30.02
CA ARG A 192 11.23 0.90 29.25
C ARG A 192 12.42 0.40 30.05
N ILE A 193 12.64 -0.91 30.07
CA ILE A 193 13.82 -1.50 30.72
C ILE A 193 14.86 -1.74 29.61
N MET A 194 16.03 -1.12 29.80
CA MET A 194 17.17 -1.25 28.91
C MET A 194 18.24 -2.12 29.54
N ALA A 195 18.83 -3.03 28.75
CA ALA A 195 20.07 -3.72 29.13
C ALA A 195 21.27 -2.94 28.62
N THR A 196 22.25 -2.69 29.50
CA THR A 196 23.46 -1.96 29.14
C THR A 196 24.68 -2.87 29.14
N ARG A 197 25.69 -2.52 28.33
CA ARG A 197 26.93 -3.31 28.23
C ARG A 197 27.83 -3.10 29.46
N ARG A 198 27.74 -1.97 30.11
CA ARG A 198 28.50 -1.58 31.31
C ARG A 198 27.58 -1.00 32.37
N GLU A 199 28.13 -0.87 33.58
CA GLU A 199 27.46 -0.19 34.68
C GLU A 199 27.57 1.32 34.53
N TYR A 200 26.54 2.02 34.96
CA TYR A 200 26.48 3.48 35.03
C TYR A 200 26.17 3.92 36.47
N SER A 201 26.87 4.93 36.91
CA SER A 201 26.60 5.53 38.22
C SER A 201 25.33 6.38 38.16
N PRO A 202 24.65 6.62 39.30
CA PRO A 202 23.48 7.50 39.33
C PRO A 202 23.77 8.91 38.79
N SER A 203 24.96 9.45 39.04
CA SER A 203 25.37 10.76 38.52
C SER A 203 25.52 10.79 37.02
N GLN A 204 26.05 9.72 36.38
CA GLN A 204 26.14 9.59 34.93
C GLN A 204 24.74 9.50 34.28
N LEU A 205 23.81 8.80 34.94
CA LEU A 205 22.43 8.69 34.46
C LEU A 205 21.69 10.02 34.53
N THR A 206 21.90 10.78 35.65
CA THR A 206 21.33 12.12 35.79
C THR A 206 21.91 13.10 34.76
N GLU A 207 23.21 13.05 34.53
CA GLU A 207 23.89 13.88 33.52
C GLU A 207 23.35 13.59 32.12
N ALA A 208 23.16 12.31 31.74
CA ALA A 208 22.59 11.90 30.48
C ALA A 208 21.13 12.37 30.32
N SER A 209 20.31 12.25 31.38
CA SER A 209 18.94 12.77 31.39
C SER A 209 18.92 14.28 31.16
N ASN A 210 19.72 15.02 31.88
CA ASN A 210 19.80 16.48 31.75
C ASN A 210 20.26 16.91 30.36
N TYR A 211 21.23 16.22 29.78
CA TYR A 211 21.72 16.51 28.44
C TYR A 211 20.61 16.29 27.38
N ILE A 212 19.93 15.12 27.42
CA ILE A 212 18.86 14.80 26.51
C ILE A 212 17.72 15.81 26.64
N ASN A 213 17.32 16.14 27.85
CA ASN A 213 16.23 17.09 28.08
C ASN A 213 16.59 18.51 27.64
N ALA A 214 17.85 18.94 27.81
CA ALA A 214 18.29 20.27 27.42
C ALA A 214 18.37 20.45 25.87
N HIS A 215 18.77 19.40 25.13
CA HIS A 215 19.08 19.53 23.71
C HIS A 215 18.00 18.94 22.79
N PHE A 216 17.19 18.00 23.28
CA PHE A 216 16.28 17.23 22.44
C PHE A 216 14.82 17.21 22.94
N ALA A 217 14.49 17.82 24.08
CA ALA A 217 13.09 17.92 24.50
C ALA A 217 12.22 18.61 23.44
N GLY A 218 11.04 18.07 23.20
CA GLY A 218 10.15 18.56 22.14
C GLY A 218 10.43 17.97 20.74
N LEU A 219 11.42 17.07 20.62
CA LEU A 219 11.71 16.34 19.38
C LEU A 219 11.17 14.90 19.45
N SER A 220 10.93 14.31 18.28
CA SER A 220 10.68 12.87 18.20
C SER A 220 11.98 12.07 18.34
N PHE A 221 11.88 10.79 18.77
CA PHE A 221 13.07 9.93 18.87
C PHE A 221 13.75 9.72 17.52
N ASP A 222 13.03 9.75 16.41
CA ASP A 222 13.60 9.66 15.07
C ASP A 222 14.43 10.92 14.73
N GLU A 223 13.93 12.08 15.09
CA GLU A 223 14.65 13.34 14.93
C GLU A 223 15.91 13.38 15.83
N VAL A 224 15.80 12.91 17.07
CA VAL A 224 16.94 12.73 17.97
C VAL A 224 17.97 11.79 17.37
N ARG A 225 17.53 10.66 16.81
CA ARG A 225 18.42 9.69 16.15
C ARG A 225 19.14 10.32 14.97
N ARG A 226 18.44 11.11 14.16
CA ARG A 226 19.02 11.80 13.01
C ARG A 226 20.08 12.80 13.48
N ARG A 227 19.77 13.68 14.43
CA ARG A 227 20.72 14.66 14.97
C ARG A 227 21.91 14.02 15.66
N LEU A 228 21.68 12.96 16.44
CA LEU A 228 22.78 12.22 17.06
C LEU A 228 23.72 11.57 16.03
N ARG A 229 23.22 11.15 14.87
CA ARG A 229 24.08 10.64 13.79
C ARG A 229 24.93 11.74 13.15
N GLU A 230 24.38 12.93 13.05
CA GLU A 230 25.07 14.10 12.51
C GLU A 230 26.15 14.64 13.48
N GLU A 231 25.90 14.53 14.80
CA GLU A 231 26.78 15.01 15.86
C GLU A 231 27.80 13.96 16.36
N ILE A 232 27.72 12.71 15.92
CA ILE A 232 28.53 11.57 16.43
C ILE A 232 30.03 11.78 16.22
N ASP A 233 30.48 12.60 15.29
CA ASP A 233 31.90 12.87 15.06
C ASP A 233 32.56 13.73 16.18
N GLU A 234 31.78 14.37 17.06
CA GLU A 234 32.29 15.29 18.10
C GLU A 234 32.13 14.82 19.54
N LEU A 235 31.28 13.82 19.84
CA LEU A 235 30.94 13.44 21.23
C LEU A 235 31.78 12.26 21.78
N ARG A 236 32.28 12.41 23.01
CA ARG A 236 33.01 11.36 23.70
C ARG A 236 32.18 10.08 23.88
N GLY A 237 32.71 8.95 23.43
CA GLY A 237 32.06 7.66 23.19
C GLY A 237 31.17 7.05 24.30
N ASP A 238 31.24 7.54 25.52
CA ASP A 238 30.52 6.96 26.66
C ASP A 238 29.07 7.43 26.77
N MET A 239 28.85 8.71 26.57
CA MET A 239 27.49 9.29 26.55
C MET A 239 26.71 8.84 25.30
N THR A 240 27.41 8.79 24.18
CA THR A 240 26.87 8.31 22.90
C THR A 240 26.35 6.86 22.99
N ALA A 241 27.07 5.97 23.71
CA ALA A 241 26.64 4.58 23.88
C ALA A 241 25.34 4.47 24.70
N LEU A 242 25.16 5.30 25.74
CA LEU A 242 23.92 5.33 26.53
C LEU A 242 22.75 5.91 25.72
N MET A 243 23.00 6.99 24.98
CA MET A 243 22.02 7.61 24.10
C MET A 243 21.57 6.67 22.98
N HIS A 244 22.52 5.95 22.35
CA HIS A 244 22.20 4.91 21.37
C HIS A 244 21.34 3.80 21.98
N ALA A 245 21.67 3.36 23.19
CA ALA A 245 20.88 2.33 23.87
C ALA A 245 19.48 2.84 24.22
N ALA A 246 19.32 4.11 24.62
CA ALA A 246 18.02 4.71 24.90
C ALA A 246 17.16 4.84 23.64
N VAL A 247 17.73 5.35 22.56
CA VAL A 247 17.04 5.47 21.27
C VAL A 247 16.67 4.08 20.73
N THR A 248 17.55 3.09 20.85
CA THR A 248 17.25 1.72 20.42
C THR A 248 16.14 1.10 21.26
N ALA A 249 16.17 1.27 22.58
CA ALA A 249 15.13 0.75 23.47
C ALA A 249 13.76 1.43 23.27
N SER A 250 13.73 2.70 22.85
CA SER A 250 12.50 3.40 22.52
C SER A 250 11.93 3.03 21.15
N THR A 251 12.73 2.35 20.30
CA THR A 251 12.36 1.88 18.97
C THR A 251 12.38 0.36 18.84
N ASP A 252 12.25 -0.39 19.97
CA ASP A 252 12.10 -1.85 19.88
C ASP A 252 11.04 -2.21 18.84
N GLU A 253 11.41 -3.11 17.93
CA GLU A 253 10.63 -3.50 16.74
C GLU A 253 9.21 -4.05 17.07
N SER A 254 8.98 -4.40 18.33
CA SER A 254 7.67 -4.80 18.84
C SER A 254 6.72 -3.63 19.16
N ASP A 255 7.23 -2.39 19.14
CA ASP A 255 6.45 -1.17 19.41
C ASP A 255 6.82 -0.06 18.40
N THR A 256 7.02 -0.41 17.15
CA THR A 256 6.89 0.56 16.06
C THR A 256 5.47 1.09 16.17
N GLY A 257 5.30 2.34 16.58
CA GLY A 257 3.99 2.96 16.79
C GLY A 257 3.10 2.98 15.54
N GLU A 258 3.59 2.38 14.45
CA GLU A 258 2.84 2.07 13.23
C GLU A 258 2.21 0.70 13.35
N THR A 259 0.91 0.67 13.50
CA THR A 259 0.14 -0.57 13.45
C THR A 259 -0.73 -0.56 12.22
N VAL A 260 -0.59 -1.55 11.35
CA VAL A 260 -1.57 -1.78 10.28
C VAL A 260 -2.76 -2.50 10.89
N LEU A 261 -3.91 -1.86 10.85
CA LEU A 261 -5.19 -2.48 11.15
C LEU A 261 -5.76 -3.04 9.86
N ILE A 262 -6.10 -4.32 9.86
CA ILE A 262 -6.68 -5.03 8.73
C ILE A 262 -8.06 -5.52 9.15
N SER A 263 -9.03 -5.39 8.27
CA SER A 263 -10.40 -5.86 8.49
C SER A 263 -10.93 -6.52 7.22
N GLY A 264 -11.68 -7.60 7.38
CA GLY A 264 -12.34 -8.28 6.27
C GLY A 264 -11.42 -9.14 5.41
N GLU A 265 -10.33 -9.66 5.95
CA GLU A 265 -9.45 -10.61 5.27
C GLU A 265 -10.24 -11.83 4.75
N ARG A 266 -11.28 -12.22 5.47
CA ARG A 266 -12.16 -13.33 5.08
C ARG A 266 -12.91 -13.08 3.77
N ASN A 267 -13.21 -11.83 3.42
CA ASN A 267 -13.87 -11.50 2.16
C ASN A 267 -13.05 -11.96 0.95
N LEU A 268 -11.73 -12.01 1.10
CA LEU A 268 -10.83 -12.49 0.04
C LEU A 268 -10.98 -14.00 -0.22
N LEU A 269 -11.46 -14.77 0.77
CA LEU A 269 -11.76 -16.20 0.61
C LEU A 269 -12.99 -16.43 -0.27
N GLU A 270 -13.90 -15.46 -0.33
CA GLU A 270 -15.13 -15.54 -1.13
C GLU A 270 -14.88 -15.17 -2.60
N VAL A 271 -13.70 -14.59 -2.90
CA VAL A 271 -13.31 -14.26 -4.27
C VAL A 271 -12.91 -15.53 -5.01
N ALA A 272 -13.69 -15.92 -6.01
CA ALA A 272 -13.50 -17.17 -6.76
C ALA A 272 -12.09 -17.30 -7.37
N ASP A 273 -11.51 -16.20 -7.85
CA ASP A 273 -10.18 -16.17 -8.45
C ASP A 273 -9.05 -16.47 -7.45
N LEU A 274 -9.27 -16.17 -6.18
CA LEU A 274 -8.32 -16.41 -5.09
C LEU A 274 -8.58 -17.76 -4.41
N SER A 275 -9.83 -18.12 -4.19
CA SER A 275 -10.21 -19.37 -3.52
C SER A 275 -9.88 -20.63 -4.33
N SER A 276 -9.71 -20.51 -5.65
CA SER A 276 -9.29 -21.60 -6.52
C SER A 276 -7.81 -22.00 -6.39
N ASP A 277 -6.97 -21.17 -5.73
CA ASP A 277 -5.54 -21.40 -5.58
C ASP A 277 -5.09 -21.21 -4.10
N MET A 278 -5.06 -22.32 -3.36
CA MET A 278 -4.69 -22.33 -1.95
C MET A 278 -3.25 -21.86 -1.69
N ALA A 279 -2.34 -22.01 -2.66
CA ALA A 279 -0.97 -21.54 -2.51
C ALA A 279 -0.90 -20.00 -2.56
N ARG A 280 -1.74 -19.40 -3.38
CA ARG A 280 -1.88 -17.93 -3.45
C ARG A 280 -2.51 -17.35 -2.20
N LEU A 281 -3.59 -17.97 -1.72
CA LEU A 281 -4.21 -17.58 -0.47
C LEU A 281 -3.22 -17.60 0.69
N ARG A 282 -2.43 -18.66 0.81
CA ARG A 282 -1.41 -18.75 1.86
C ARG A 282 -0.41 -17.60 1.78
N LYS A 283 0.15 -17.32 0.59
CA LYS A 283 1.06 -16.18 0.39
C LYS A 283 0.43 -14.84 0.77
N LEU A 284 -0.86 -14.66 0.49
CA LEU A 284 -1.58 -13.44 0.85
C LEU A 284 -1.70 -13.30 2.38
N PHE A 285 -2.08 -14.36 3.07
CA PHE A 285 -2.15 -14.35 4.53
C PHE A 285 -0.76 -14.18 5.17
N ASP A 286 0.30 -14.78 4.60
CA ASP A 286 1.69 -14.56 5.04
C ASP A 286 2.07 -13.06 4.97
N VAL A 287 1.63 -12.34 3.94
CA VAL A 287 1.86 -10.89 3.80
C VAL A 287 1.08 -10.11 4.88
N PHE A 288 -0.16 -10.52 5.19
CA PHE A 288 -0.94 -9.90 6.26
C PHE A 288 -0.33 -10.15 7.64
N ASP A 289 0.16 -11.35 7.88
CA ASP A 289 0.81 -11.72 9.15
C ASP A 289 2.15 -11.00 9.36
N GLN A 290 2.97 -10.90 8.32
CA GLN A 290 4.27 -10.23 8.39
C GLN A 290 4.18 -8.70 8.45
N LYS A 291 3.09 -8.10 7.96
CA LYS A 291 2.79 -6.65 7.94
C LYS A 291 3.87 -5.74 7.34
N THR A 292 5.14 -6.12 7.34
CA THR A 292 6.28 -5.29 6.93
C THR A 292 6.14 -4.75 5.50
N SER A 293 5.76 -5.62 4.55
CA SER A 293 5.57 -5.22 3.15
C SER A 293 4.38 -4.27 2.99
N LEU A 294 3.32 -4.48 3.78
CA LEU A 294 2.16 -3.59 3.79
C LEU A 294 2.49 -2.23 4.40
N LEU A 295 3.25 -2.21 5.49
CA LEU A 295 3.76 -0.97 6.10
C LEU A 295 4.56 -0.16 5.08
N GLN A 296 5.50 -0.77 4.38
CA GLN A 296 6.30 -0.09 3.36
C GLN A 296 5.44 0.47 2.21
N LEU A 297 4.45 -0.29 1.73
CA LEU A 297 3.56 0.16 0.66
C LEU A 297 2.70 1.34 1.11
N LEU A 298 2.13 1.27 2.31
CA LEU A 298 1.27 2.31 2.85
C LEU A 298 2.08 3.57 3.20
N ASP A 299 3.32 3.41 3.66
CA ASP A 299 4.24 4.53 3.93
C ASP A 299 4.61 5.27 2.62
N VAL A 300 4.97 4.55 1.56
CA VAL A 300 5.19 5.17 0.24
C VAL A 300 3.95 5.93 -0.23
N SER A 301 2.76 5.38 0.00
CA SER A 301 1.50 6.02 -0.38
C SER A 301 1.19 7.28 0.45
N SER A 302 1.73 7.41 1.66
CA SER A 302 1.52 8.58 2.53
C SER A 302 2.12 9.86 1.96
N HIS A 303 3.14 9.75 1.11
CA HIS A 303 3.79 10.90 0.47
C HIS A 303 3.12 11.35 -0.83
N ALA A 304 2.11 10.61 -1.30
CA ALA A 304 1.41 10.91 -2.54
C ALA A 304 0.21 11.85 -2.32
N GLN A 305 -0.13 12.61 -3.35
CA GLN A 305 -1.35 13.44 -3.32
C GLN A 305 -2.53 12.62 -3.86
N GLY A 306 -3.58 12.46 -3.04
CA GLY A 306 -4.81 11.79 -3.43
C GLY A 306 -4.71 10.26 -3.49
N VAL A 307 -5.67 9.63 -4.20
CA VAL A 307 -5.77 8.18 -4.31
C VAL A 307 -4.64 7.61 -5.15
N GLN A 308 -3.97 6.59 -4.62
CA GLN A 308 -2.95 5.80 -5.33
C GLN A 308 -3.46 4.39 -5.59
N ILE A 309 -3.07 3.84 -6.73
CA ILE A 309 -3.51 2.51 -7.15
C ILE A 309 -2.30 1.71 -7.61
N PHE A 310 -2.10 0.54 -7.02
CA PHE A 310 -1.07 -0.43 -7.38
C PHE A 310 -1.74 -1.66 -7.94
N ILE A 311 -1.42 -2.05 -9.18
CA ILE A 311 -2.07 -3.15 -9.89
C ILE A 311 -1.08 -4.29 -10.13
N GLY A 312 -1.38 -5.46 -9.58
CA GLY A 312 -0.51 -6.63 -9.73
C GLY A 312 0.88 -6.40 -9.15
N GLY A 313 1.91 -6.84 -9.87
CA GLY A 313 3.31 -6.72 -9.44
C GLY A 313 3.96 -5.34 -9.65
N GLU A 314 3.20 -4.27 -9.86
CA GLU A 314 3.75 -2.92 -10.07
C GLU A 314 4.50 -2.40 -8.85
N SER A 315 4.02 -2.72 -7.64
CA SER A 315 4.81 -2.46 -6.45
C SER A 315 5.71 -3.68 -6.20
N ASN A 316 7.01 -3.50 -6.34
CA ASN A 316 7.99 -4.53 -5.94
C ASN A 316 7.95 -4.83 -4.41
N LEU A 317 7.15 -4.10 -3.66
CA LEU A 317 7.02 -4.19 -2.20
C LEU A 317 6.06 -5.29 -1.77
N VAL A 318 5.01 -5.55 -2.56
CA VAL A 318 4.05 -6.63 -2.28
C VAL A 318 4.14 -7.67 -3.40
N PRO A 319 4.72 -8.85 -3.16
CA PRO A 319 4.96 -9.85 -4.18
C PRO A 319 3.69 -10.65 -4.53
N ILE A 320 2.60 -9.95 -4.87
CA ILE A 320 1.33 -10.58 -5.18
C ILE A 320 0.85 -10.10 -6.56
N GLU A 321 1.27 -10.82 -7.59
CA GLU A 321 1.04 -10.47 -9.00
C GLU A 321 -0.44 -10.31 -9.41
N GLN A 322 -1.38 -10.86 -8.64
CA GLN A 322 -2.81 -10.86 -8.97
C GLN A 322 -3.67 -10.04 -8.00
N MET A 323 -3.03 -9.24 -7.17
CA MET A 323 -3.70 -8.35 -6.25
C MET A 323 -3.53 -6.90 -6.68
N SER A 324 -4.46 -6.08 -6.27
CA SER A 324 -4.37 -4.64 -6.41
C SER A 324 -4.63 -3.99 -5.06
N VAL A 325 -3.99 -2.85 -4.85
CA VAL A 325 -4.15 -2.05 -3.65
C VAL A 325 -4.57 -0.64 -4.08
N VAL A 326 -5.65 -0.15 -3.50
CA VAL A 326 -6.13 1.23 -3.69
C VAL A 326 -5.98 1.94 -2.36
N THR A 327 -5.20 3.00 -2.31
CA THR A 327 -4.87 3.72 -1.06
C THR A 327 -5.16 5.20 -1.17
N ALA A 328 -5.41 5.84 -0.04
CA ALA A 328 -5.46 7.29 0.08
C ALA A 328 -4.83 7.73 1.41
N PRO A 329 -4.08 8.84 1.43
CA PRO A 329 -3.60 9.42 2.68
C PRO A 329 -4.77 10.05 3.45
N TYR A 330 -4.65 10.09 4.77
CA TYR A 330 -5.57 10.84 5.63
C TYR A 330 -4.76 11.75 6.58
N GLU A 331 -5.38 12.86 6.95
CA GLU A 331 -4.70 13.96 7.64
C GLU A 331 -5.40 14.32 8.95
N VAL A 332 -4.62 14.90 9.86
CA VAL A 332 -5.11 15.55 11.07
C VAL A 332 -4.54 16.96 11.10
N ASN A 333 -5.40 17.95 11.17
CA ASN A 333 -5.01 19.37 11.18
C ASN A 333 -4.08 19.77 10.00
N GLY A 334 -4.32 19.22 8.82
CA GLY A 334 -3.55 19.51 7.61
C GLY A 334 -2.20 18.77 7.50
N THR A 335 -1.91 17.87 8.43
CA THR A 335 -0.72 17.01 8.37
C THR A 335 -1.13 15.57 8.08
N ILE A 336 -0.52 14.96 7.06
CA ILE A 336 -0.74 13.54 6.76
C ILE A 336 -0.20 12.71 7.92
N VAL A 337 -1.07 11.92 8.52
CA VAL A 337 -0.74 11.09 9.70
C VAL A 337 -0.78 9.60 9.41
N GLY A 338 -1.32 9.21 8.26
CA GLY A 338 -1.35 7.81 7.86
C GLY A 338 -2.01 7.62 6.52
N THR A 339 -2.17 6.35 6.14
CA THR A 339 -2.76 5.92 4.87
C THR A 339 -3.80 4.85 5.14
N LEU A 340 -4.89 4.89 4.42
CA LEU A 340 -5.87 3.82 4.41
C LEU A 340 -6.05 3.27 3.00
N GLY A 341 -6.62 2.07 2.89
CA GLY A 341 -6.84 1.49 1.58
C GLY A 341 -7.61 0.18 1.59
N VAL A 342 -7.75 -0.36 0.40
CA VAL A 342 -8.41 -1.64 0.13
C VAL A 342 -7.45 -2.53 -0.64
N ILE A 343 -7.33 -3.79 -0.19
CA ILE A 343 -6.60 -4.85 -0.88
C ILE A 343 -7.60 -5.83 -1.45
N GLY A 344 -7.53 -6.06 -2.74
CA GLY A 344 -8.41 -6.99 -3.44
C GLY A 344 -7.75 -7.57 -4.69
N PRO A 345 -8.44 -8.45 -5.43
CA PRO A 345 -7.93 -9.02 -6.67
C PRO A 345 -7.74 -7.92 -7.74
N THR A 346 -6.86 -8.16 -8.72
CA THR A 346 -6.73 -7.22 -9.87
C THR A 346 -8.06 -7.01 -10.59
N ARG A 347 -8.95 -7.98 -10.52
CA ARG A 347 -10.32 -7.93 -11.05
C ARG A 347 -11.28 -7.29 -10.03
N MET A 348 -11.05 -6.06 -9.63
CA MET A 348 -12.00 -5.32 -8.79
C MET A 348 -12.72 -4.22 -9.57
N ALA A 349 -13.88 -3.81 -9.08
CA ALA A 349 -14.63 -2.68 -9.64
C ALA A 349 -14.00 -1.34 -9.21
N TYR A 350 -12.94 -0.92 -9.88
CA TYR A 350 -12.18 0.30 -9.55
C TYR A 350 -13.07 1.55 -9.49
N SER A 351 -14.06 1.67 -10.40
CA SER A 351 -15.03 2.77 -10.41
C SER A 351 -15.78 2.92 -9.09
N ARG A 352 -15.96 1.83 -8.34
CA ARG A 352 -16.62 1.80 -7.03
C ARG A 352 -15.61 1.90 -5.88
N VAL A 353 -14.47 1.21 -5.97
CA VAL A 353 -13.49 1.13 -4.87
C VAL A 353 -12.79 2.47 -4.67
N ILE A 354 -12.43 3.17 -5.75
CA ILE A 354 -11.74 4.48 -5.67
C ILE A 354 -12.55 5.50 -4.85
N PRO A 355 -13.84 5.76 -5.15
CA PRO A 355 -14.64 6.67 -4.34
C PRO A 355 -14.83 6.23 -2.89
N ILE A 356 -14.95 4.92 -2.62
CA ILE A 356 -15.07 4.41 -1.24
C ILE A 356 -13.82 4.78 -0.44
N VAL A 357 -12.62 4.57 -1.00
CA VAL A 357 -11.35 4.87 -0.36
C VAL A 357 -11.21 6.38 -0.14
N ASP A 358 -11.47 7.19 -1.17
CA ASP A 358 -11.36 8.65 -1.09
C ASP A 358 -12.31 9.28 -0.06
N ILE A 359 -13.59 8.89 -0.09
CA ILE A 359 -14.60 9.39 0.86
C ILE A 359 -14.24 8.98 2.29
N THR A 360 -13.80 7.73 2.48
CA THR A 360 -13.41 7.24 3.81
C THR A 360 -12.19 8.00 4.34
N ALA A 361 -11.19 8.30 3.50
CA ALA A 361 -10.01 9.08 3.89
C ALA A 361 -10.40 10.50 4.34
N ARG A 362 -11.23 11.19 3.57
CA ARG A 362 -11.71 12.54 3.90
C ARG A 362 -12.53 12.58 5.19
N LEU A 363 -13.42 11.60 5.38
CA LEU A 363 -14.26 11.54 6.58
C LEU A 363 -13.46 11.09 7.82
N LEU A 364 -12.48 10.20 7.67
CA LEU A 364 -11.56 9.84 8.75
C LEU A 364 -10.73 11.05 9.17
N SER A 365 -10.18 11.80 8.21
CA SER A 365 -9.47 13.07 8.48
C SER A 365 -10.33 14.04 9.29
N THR A 366 -11.58 14.22 8.89
CA THR A 366 -12.52 15.08 9.59
C THR A 366 -12.82 14.59 11.02
N ALA A 367 -13.04 13.29 11.19
CA ALA A 367 -13.36 12.70 12.49
C ALA A 367 -12.19 12.78 13.48
N LEU A 368 -10.94 12.65 12.99
CA LEU A 368 -9.73 12.76 13.81
C LEU A 368 -9.32 14.20 14.10
N SER A 369 -9.64 15.16 13.21
CA SER A 369 -9.32 16.58 13.43
C SER A 369 -10.28 17.28 14.41
N GLN A 370 -11.38 16.64 14.81
CA GLN A 370 -12.34 17.18 15.78
C GLN A 370 -11.96 16.86 17.24
N HIS A 371 -10.82 16.24 17.45
CA HIS A 371 -10.20 15.97 18.75
C HIS A 371 -8.95 16.82 18.94
#